data_3988161f74da7051752dde1c3204c5ef
#
_entry.id   3988161f74da7051752dde1c3204c5ef
#
_cell.length_a   1.000
_cell.length_b   1.000
_cell.length_c   1.000
_cell.angle_alpha   90.00
_cell.angle_beta   90.00
_cell.angle_gamma   90.00
#
_symmetry.space_group_name_H-M   'P 1'
#
loop_
_entity.id
_entity.type
_entity.pdbx_description
1 polymer ?
#
loop_
_entity_poly.entity_id
_entity_poly.type
_entity_poly.pdbx_seq_one_letter_code
_entity_poly.pdbx_strand_id
1 'polypeptide(L)'
;MTKDELREKVRNGYKPTKEDYLAVMDEQQKTLILAKEELLEIQKWFSDNDWIVNKIVVGEWTADDERWLNYLAERQVKRKRQDELLLIINK
;
A
#
# COMPACT_ATOMS: atom_id res chain seq x y z
N MET A 1 -7.12 -7.08 23.77
CA MET A 1 -7.34 -8.52 23.50
C MET A 1 -5.99 -9.21 23.34
N THR A 2 -5.79 -10.31 24.00
CA THR A 2 -4.58 -11.12 23.87
C THR A 2 -4.77 -12.18 22.77
N LYS A 3 -3.66 -12.83 22.36
CA LYS A 3 -3.73 -13.93 21.38
C LYS A 3 -4.62 -15.07 21.89
N ASP A 4 -4.53 -15.39 23.16
CA ASP A 4 -5.31 -16.47 23.76
C ASP A 4 -6.80 -16.14 23.80
N GLU A 5 -7.15 -14.90 24.14
CA GLU A 5 -8.53 -14.43 24.10
C GLU A 5 -9.10 -14.50 22.69
N LEU A 6 -8.33 -14.10 21.69
CA LEU A 6 -8.76 -14.16 20.31
C LEU A 6 -8.98 -15.60 19.85
N ARG A 7 -8.05 -16.52 20.19
CA ARG A 7 -8.19 -17.93 19.85
C ARG A 7 -9.43 -18.55 20.47
N GLU A 8 -9.72 -18.20 21.71
CA GLU A 8 -10.91 -18.69 22.39
C GLU A 8 -12.19 -18.20 21.72
N LYS A 9 -12.25 -16.92 21.35
CA LYS A 9 -13.39 -16.35 20.64
C LYS A 9 -13.61 -17.02 19.28
N VAL A 10 -12.53 -17.26 18.53
CA VAL A 10 -12.61 -17.95 17.22
C VAL A 10 -13.13 -19.37 17.42
N ARG A 11 -12.69 -20.07 18.44
CA ARG A 11 -13.17 -21.41 18.78
C ARG A 11 -14.66 -21.42 19.04
N ASN A 12 -15.19 -20.32 19.60
CA ASN A 12 -16.62 -20.18 19.90
C ASN A 12 -17.43 -19.59 18.74
N GLY A 13 -16.85 -19.50 17.54
CA GLY A 13 -17.56 -19.06 16.35
C GLY A 13 -17.39 -17.57 15.99
N TYR A 14 -16.56 -16.84 16.75
CA TYR A 14 -16.26 -15.45 16.44
C TYR A 14 -15.39 -15.36 15.19
N LYS A 15 -15.73 -14.43 14.28
CA LYS A 15 -14.94 -14.16 13.08
C LYS A 15 -14.07 -12.93 13.32
N PRO A 16 -12.73 -13.08 13.49
CA PRO A 16 -11.87 -11.94 13.78
C PRO A 16 -11.83 -10.95 12.62
N THR A 17 -11.75 -9.67 12.97
CA THR A 17 -11.50 -8.61 12.00
C THR A 17 -10.00 -8.37 11.87
N LYS A 18 -9.61 -7.55 10.88
CA LYS A 18 -8.23 -7.13 10.72
C LYS A 18 -7.70 -6.44 11.99
N GLU A 19 -8.51 -5.58 12.60
CA GLU A 19 -8.14 -4.89 13.83
C GLU A 19 -7.87 -5.87 14.98
N ASP A 20 -8.64 -6.94 15.09
CA ASP A 20 -8.44 -7.96 16.11
C ASP A 20 -7.07 -8.63 15.96
N TYR A 21 -6.70 -8.98 14.74
CA TYR A 21 -5.38 -9.58 14.47
C TYR A 21 -4.25 -8.61 14.75
N LEU A 22 -4.39 -7.35 14.33
CA LEU A 22 -3.37 -6.33 14.57
C LEU A 22 -3.18 -6.06 16.06
N ALA A 23 -4.26 -6.10 16.84
CA ALA A 23 -4.21 -5.84 18.27
C ALA A 23 -3.42 -6.91 19.06
N VAL A 24 -3.34 -8.15 18.54
CA VAL A 24 -2.62 -9.25 19.21
C VAL A 24 -1.21 -9.48 18.66
N MET A 25 -0.82 -8.75 17.62
CA MET A 25 0.52 -8.83 17.03
C MET A 25 1.49 -7.91 17.78
N ASP A 26 2.78 -8.27 17.77
CA ASP A 26 3.80 -7.34 18.24
C ASP A 26 3.99 -6.18 17.26
N GLU A 27 4.68 -5.12 17.70
CA GLU A 27 4.86 -3.90 16.90
C GLU A 27 5.62 -4.17 15.60
N GLN A 28 6.58 -5.10 15.60
CA GLN A 28 7.34 -5.42 14.40
C GLN A 28 6.48 -6.12 13.36
N GLN A 29 5.68 -7.11 13.77
CA GLN A 29 4.76 -7.81 12.87
C GLN A 29 3.71 -6.86 12.31
N LYS A 30 3.15 -6.00 13.15
CA LYS A 30 2.17 -5.00 12.77
C LYS A 30 2.76 -4.03 11.73
N THR A 31 3.98 -3.53 11.97
CA THR A 31 4.67 -2.64 11.04
C THR A 31 4.88 -3.29 9.68
N LEU A 32 5.31 -4.57 9.64
CA LEU A 32 5.52 -5.31 8.41
C LEU A 32 4.22 -5.48 7.62
N ILE A 33 3.14 -5.84 8.28
CA ILE A 33 1.84 -6.04 7.63
C ILE A 33 1.32 -4.74 7.03
N LEU A 34 1.37 -3.65 7.78
CA LEU A 34 0.93 -2.34 7.31
C LEU A 34 1.78 -1.84 6.15
N ALA A 35 3.10 -2.07 6.22
CA ALA A 35 4.02 -1.70 5.13
C ALA A 35 3.71 -2.46 3.84
N LYS A 36 3.45 -3.77 3.93
CA LYS A 36 3.11 -4.59 2.77
C LYS A 36 1.78 -4.17 2.15
N GLU A 37 0.79 -3.84 2.97
CA GLU A 37 -0.51 -3.37 2.48
C GLU A 37 -0.38 -2.03 1.74
N GLU A 38 0.38 -1.09 2.30
CA GLU A 38 0.62 0.20 1.66
C GLU A 38 1.39 0.03 0.35
N LEU A 39 2.35 -0.89 0.32
CA LEU A 39 3.09 -1.19 -0.91
C LEU A 39 2.17 -1.71 -2.01
N LEU A 40 1.22 -2.59 -1.68
CA LEU A 40 0.23 -3.08 -2.64
C LEU A 40 -0.66 -1.95 -3.16
N GLU A 41 -1.07 -1.02 -2.31
CA GLU A 41 -1.85 0.15 -2.72
C GLU A 41 -1.06 1.04 -3.69
N ILE A 42 0.23 1.25 -3.43
CA ILE A 42 1.11 2.02 -4.31
C ILE A 42 1.28 1.31 -5.66
N GLN A 43 1.49 0.00 -5.67
CA GLN A 43 1.60 -0.79 -6.90
C GLN A 43 0.31 -0.72 -7.72
N LYS A 44 -0.83 -0.77 -7.05
CA LYS A 44 -2.13 -0.61 -7.71
C LYS A 44 -2.27 0.79 -8.32
N TRP A 45 -1.82 1.83 -7.61
CA TRP A 45 -1.84 3.19 -8.14
C TRP A 45 -1.04 3.29 -9.44
N PHE A 46 0.17 2.71 -9.50
CA PHE A 46 0.98 2.70 -10.72
C PHE A 46 0.24 1.98 -11.85
N SER A 47 -0.31 0.82 -11.58
CA SER A 47 -1.06 0.05 -12.57
C SER A 47 -2.29 0.79 -13.09
N ASP A 48 -3.05 1.40 -12.20
CA ASP A 48 -4.28 2.14 -12.55
C ASP A 48 -3.98 3.41 -13.35
N ASN A 49 -2.76 3.94 -13.28
CA ASN A 49 -2.37 5.20 -13.95
C ASN A 49 -1.41 5.01 -15.12
N ASP A 50 -1.09 3.77 -15.51
CA ASP A 50 -0.21 3.49 -16.65
C ASP A 50 -0.72 4.08 -17.97
N TRP A 51 -2.03 4.20 -18.12
CA TRP A 51 -2.65 4.79 -19.31
C TRP A 51 -2.21 6.24 -19.55
N ILE A 52 -1.84 6.98 -18.49
CA ILE A 52 -1.36 8.37 -18.59
C ILE A 52 -0.05 8.43 -19.37
N VAL A 53 0.86 7.48 -19.09
CA VAL A 53 2.14 7.37 -19.81
C VAL A 53 1.89 7.12 -21.29
N ASN A 54 0.91 6.26 -21.62
CA ASN A 54 0.55 5.97 -23.01
C ASN A 54 0.04 7.21 -23.74
N LYS A 55 -0.68 8.08 -23.07
CA LYS A 55 -1.16 9.35 -23.67
C LYS A 55 -0.01 10.25 -24.12
N ILE A 56 1.08 10.25 -23.36
CA ILE A 56 2.29 10.99 -23.73
C ILE A 56 3.04 10.29 -24.87
N VAL A 57 3.20 8.98 -24.79
CA VAL A 57 3.94 8.18 -25.78
C VAL A 57 3.31 8.27 -27.16
N VAL A 58 1.98 8.20 -27.25
CA VAL A 58 1.25 8.30 -28.53
C VAL A 58 1.03 9.74 -29.00
N GLY A 59 1.45 10.74 -28.22
CA GLY A 59 1.36 12.14 -28.60
C GLY A 59 -0.01 12.78 -28.41
N GLU A 60 -0.94 12.14 -27.70
CA GLU A 60 -2.24 12.73 -27.40
C GLU A 60 -2.14 13.87 -26.39
N TRP A 61 -1.23 13.78 -25.46
CA TRP A 61 -0.91 14.83 -24.50
C TRP A 61 0.51 15.31 -24.69
N THR A 62 0.73 16.63 -24.49
CA THR A 62 2.07 17.21 -24.54
C THR A 62 2.75 17.12 -23.16
N ALA A 63 4.07 17.30 -23.14
CA ALA A 63 4.84 17.31 -21.90
C ALA A 63 4.45 18.46 -20.95
N ASP A 64 3.78 19.49 -21.46
CA ASP A 64 3.31 20.64 -20.68
C ASP A 64 1.88 20.47 -20.17
N ASP A 65 1.23 19.35 -20.49
CA ASP A 65 -0.14 19.09 -20.04
C ASP A 65 -0.18 19.00 -18.51
N GLU A 66 -1.12 19.75 -17.90
CA GLU A 66 -1.26 19.80 -16.44
C GLU A 66 -1.51 18.42 -15.84
N ARG A 67 -2.28 17.57 -16.52
CA ARG A 67 -2.56 16.21 -16.07
C ARG A 67 -1.29 15.36 -15.98
N TRP A 68 -0.39 15.53 -16.95
CA TRP A 68 0.90 14.87 -16.99
C TRP A 68 1.81 15.36 -15.87
N LEU A 69 1.88 16.69 -15.67
CA LEU A 69 2.70 17.28 -14.62
C LEU A 69 2.23 16.86 -13.23
N ASN A 70 0.91 16.81 -13.01
CA ASN A 70 0.34 16.34 -11.75
C ASN A 70 0.66 14.87 -11.50
N TYR A 71 0.59 14.05 -12.54
CA TYR A 71 0.97 12.63 -12.47
C TYR A 71 2.44 12.47 -12.08
N LEU A 72 3.34 13.22 -12.71
CA LEU A 72 4.78 13.16 -12.39
C LEU A 72 5.06 13.53 -10.94
N ALA A 73 4.41 14.56 -10.42
CA ALA A 73 4.58 14.98 -9.03
C ALA A 73 4.13 13.88 -8.07
N GLU A 74 2.96 13.30 -8.30
CA GLU A 74 2.44 12.19 -7.48
C GLU A 74 3.30 10.95 -7.61
N ARG A 75 3.79 10.66 -8.81
CA ARG A 75 4.68 9.52 -9.07
C ARG A 75 5.96 9.60 -8.24
N GLN A 76 6.56 10.78 -8.12
CA GLN A 76 7.75 10.97 -7.31
C GLN A 76 7.49 10.68 -5.83
N VAL A 77 6.37 11.15 -5.30
CA VAL A 77 5.95 10.88 -3.92
C VAL A 77 5.75 9.38 -3.69
N LYS A 78 5.06 8.72 -4.62
CA LYS A 78 4.80 7.27 -4.53
C LYS A 78 6.10 6.46 -4.61
N ARG A 79 7.02 6.83 -5.49
CA ARG A 79 8.33 6.16 -5.62
C ARG A 79 9.15 6.27 -4.35
N LYS A 80 9.22 7.47 -3.79
CA LYS A 80 9.94 7.70 -2.55
C LYS A 80 9.38 6.85 -1.42
N ARG A 81 8.05 6.84 -1.28
CA ARG A 81 7.39 6.03 -0.25
C ARG A 81 7.59 4.54 -0.48
N GLN A 82 7.55 4.09 -1.74
CA GLN A 82 7.83 2.70 -2.09
C GLN A 82 9.22 2.28 -1.62
N ASP A 83 10.24 3.10 -1.85
CA ASP A 83 11.61 2.82 -1.41
C ASP A 83 11.70 2.73 0.12
N GLU A 84 11.04 3.63 0.84
CA GLU A 84 10.97 3.60 2.30
C GLU A 84 10.32 2.30 2.80
N LEU A 85 9.22 1.88 2.18
CA LEU A 85 8.51 0.65 2.56
C LEU A 85 9.35 -0.59 2.29
N LEU A 86 10.07 -0.63 1.17
CA LEU A 86 10.96 -1.73 0.85
C LEU A 86 12.10 -1.86 1.87
N LEU A 87 12.63 -0.75 2.37
CA LEU A 87 13.62 -0.78 3.43
C LEU A 87 13.06 -1.39 4.73
N ILE A 88 11.80 -1.13 5.05
CA ILE A 88 11.13 -1.71 6.22
C ILE A 88 10.94 -3.22 6.02
N ILE A 89 10.47 -3.63 4.85
CA ILE A 89 10.14 -5.03 4.54
C ILE A 89 11.40 -5.90 4.45
N ASN A 90 12.49 -5.35 3.92
CA ASN A 90 13.73 -6.10 3.66
C ASN A 90 14.76 -6.03 4.79
N LYS A 91 14.36 -5.54 5.95
CA LYS A 91 15.24 -5.54 7.14
C LYS A 91 15.42 -6.91 7.73
#